data_a352a5bc66f02c6190cb8ada6a9ab077
#
_entry.id   a352a5bc66f02c6190cb8ada6a9ab077
#
_cell.length_a   1.000
_cell.length_b   1.000
_cell.length_c   1.000
_cell.angle_alpha   90.00
_cell.angle_beta   90.00
_cell.angle_gamma   90.00
#
_symmetry.space_group_name_H-M   'P 1'
#
loop_
_entity.id
_entity.type
_entity.pdbx_description
1 polymer ?
#
loop_
_entity_poly.entity_id
_entity_poly.type
_entity_poly.pdbx_seq_one_letter_code
_entity_poly.pdbx_strand_id
1 'polypeptide(L)'
;MQHGASRTRRTKTDAHDSTKGKPKFVEQREQEVKLNPIKPLNQKQRNYMEMLDTKTVVVATGYAGTSKTFLPTSIAADLLRTNKIKKIIFCRPAISNSKTLGLFSGDKTEKMEVWLSPVIQILRERLGAGGLEVALKREDIVYQPLETVKGSSFNDSWIIVDEAEDLTVDEVKKLITRIGKDSKMIFAGDITQSELKGASGLKWLIDFNARHQLGEHFGFVDFNNTNDIVRSEAVKRFIICLERDARNDKA
;
A
#
# COMPACT_ATOMS: atom_id res chain seq x y z
N MET A 1 65.89 -55.94 -32.15
CA MET A 1 64.94 -57.06 -32.19
C MET A 1 63.70 -56.69 -31.39
N GLN A 2 62.62 -56.94 -32.00
CA GLN A 2 61.23 -57.01 -31.48
C GLN A 2 60.43 -55.73 -31.24
N HIS A 3 59.46 -55.69 -32.04
CA HIS A 3 58.29 -54.76 -32.14
C HIS A 3 57.35 -54.92 -30.95
N GLY A 4 56.73 -53.79 -30.50
CA GLY A 4 55.58 -53.79 -29.66
C GLY A 4 54.61 -52.71 -30.13
N ALA A 5 53.50 -53.17 -30.71
CA ALA A 5 52.45 -52.32 -31.27
C ALA A 5 51.63 -51.58 -30.17
N SER A 6 51.49 -50.29 -30.26
CA SER A 6 50.61 -49.47 -29.44
C SER A 6 49.20 -49.44 -30.05
N ARG A 7 48.19 -49.91 -29.29
CA ARG A 7 46.77 -49.81 -29.58
C ARG A 7 46.22 -48.45 -29.09
N THR A 8 45.83 -47.61 -30.03
CA THR A 8 45.09 -46.37 -29.79
C THR A 8 43.70 -46.68 -29.28
N ARG A 9 43.38 -46.28 -28.06
CA ARG A 9 42.02 -46.24 -27.52
C ARG A 9 41.38 -44.90 -27.91
N ARG A 10 40.29 -44.97 -28.71
CA ARG A 10 39.36 -43.87 -28.94
C ARG A 10 38.56 -43.62 -27.66
N THR A 11 38.67 -42.49 -27.04
CA THR A 11 37.77 -41.96 -26.02
C THR A 11 36.56 -41.34 -26.70
N LYS A 12 35.37 -41.87 -26.41
CA LYS A 12 34.08 -41.20 -26.72
C LYS A 12 33.96 -39.98 -25.84
N THR A 13 33.79 -38.82 -26.42
CA THR A 13 33.35 -37.60 -25.76
C THR A 13 31.82 -37.68 -25.61
N ASP A 14 31.34 -37.90 -24.40
CA ASP A 14 29.95 -37.74 -24.06
C ASP A 14 29.60 -36.23 -24.07
N ALA A 15 28.75 -35.86 -25.02
CA ALA A 15 28.15 -34.53 -25.07
C ALA A 15 27.19 -34.39 -23.89
N HIS A 16 27.53 -33.58 -22.92
CA HIS A 16 26.67 -33.27 -21.80
C HIS A 16 25.58 -32.31 -22.29
N ASP A 17 24.39 -32.87 -22.49
CA ASP A 17 23.17 -32.15 -22.81
C ASP A 17 22.76 -31.31 -21.58
N SER A 18 23.04 -30.01 -21.62
CA SER A 18 22.70 -29.04 -20.56
C SER A 18 21.37 -28.36 -20.85
N THR A 19 20.30 -29.12 -21.03
CA THR A 19 18.93 -28.62 -20.89
C THR A 19 18.54 -28.62 -19.42
N LYS A 20 19.14 -27.73 -18.63
CA LYS A 20 18.60 -27.39 -17.31
C LYS A 20 17.30 -26.63 -17.53
N GLY A 21 16.17 -27.32 -17.33
CA GLY A 21 14.84 -26.72 -17.33
C GLY A 21 14.80 -25.50 -16.43
N LYS A 22 14.20 -24.42 -16.93
CA LYS A 22 13.92 -23.22 -16.13
C LYS A 22 13.20 -23.65 -14.84
N PRO A 23 13.56 -23.08 -13.67
CA PRO A 23 12.92 -23.47 -12.42
C PRO A 23 11.41 -23.22 -12.51
N LYS A 24 10.61 -24.20 -12.09
CA LYS A 24 9.12 -24.16 -12.10
C LYS A 24 8.51 -22.91 -11.47
N PHE A 25 9.28 -22.15 -10.68
CA PHE A 25 8.91 -20.87 -10.09
C PHE A 25 8.71 -19.74 -11.12
N VAL A 26 9.30 -19.83 -12.32
CA VAL A 26 9.13 -18.82 -13.36
C VAL A 26 7.82 -19.02 -14.12
N GLU A 27 7.39 -20.27 -14.29
CA GLU A 27 6.11 -20.60 -14.97
C GLU A 27 4.87 -20.23 -14.16
N GLN A 28 4.95 -20.20 -12.82
CA GLN A 28 3.82 -19.76 -11.99
C GLN A 28 3.56 -18.24 -12.03
N ARG A 29 4.48 -17.43 -12.55
CA ARG A 29 4.26 -15.99 -12.77
C ARG A 29 3.40 -15.67 -14.01
N GLU A 30 3.22 -16.62 -14.90
CA GLU A 30 2.51 -16.43 -16.18
C GLU A 30 1.04 -16.87 -16.17
N GLN A 31 0.51 -17.36 -15.05
CA GLN A 31 -0.94 -17.44 -14.92
C GLN A 31 -1.45 -15.98 -14.79
N GLU A 32 -1.84 -15.41 -15.93
CA GLU A 32 -2.55 -14.13 -16.00
C GLU A 32 -3.77 -14.21 -15.09
N VAL A 33 -3.64 -13.65 -13.89
CA VAL A 33 -4.79 -13.37 -13.05
C VAL A 33 -5.61 -12.36 -13.85
N LYS A 34 -6.68 -12.82 -14.51
CA LYS A 34 -7.65 -11.94 -15.18
C LYS A 34 -8.33 -11.09 -14.13
N LEU A 35 -7.71 -9.98 -13.81
CA LEU A 35 -8.24 -9.05 -12.84
C LEU A 35 -9.32 -8.19 -13.48
N ASN A 36 -10.45 -8.09 -12.82
CA ASN A 36 -11.42 -7.09 -13.19
C ASN A 36 -10.81 -5.69 -13.02
N PRO A 37 -10.98 -4.79 -13.99
CA PRO A 37 -10.50 -3.43 -13.87
C PRO A 37 -11.14 -2.75 -12.65
N ILE A 38 -10.36 -1.94 -11.96
CA ILE A 38 -10.85 -1.12 -10.85
C ILE A 38 -11.77 -0.06 -11.43
N LYS A 39 -13.06 -0.10 -11.03
CA LYS A 39 -14.08 0.84 -11.51
C LYS A 39 -14.56 1.72 -10.37
N PRO A 40 -14.60 3.05 -10.58
CA PRO A 40 -15.21 3.93 -9.59
C PRO A 40 -16.74 3.67 -9.52
N LEU A 41 -17.26 3.62 -8.31
CA LEU A 41 -18.69 3.38 -8.05
C LEU A 41 -19.49 4.69 -8.00
N ASN A 42 -18.82 5.84 -7.85
CA ASN A 42 -19.43 7.17 -7.85
C ASN A 42 -18.44 8.21 -8.40
N GLN A 43 -18.92 9.45 -8.57
CA GLN A 43 -18.11 10.52 -9.15
C GLN A 43 -16.92 10.92 -8.25
N LYS A 44 -17.06 10.90 -6.92
CA LYS A 44 -15.96 11.23 -6.01
C LYS A 44 -14.84 10.18 -6.09
N GLN A 45 -15.18 8.89 -6.21
CA GLN A 45 -14.18 7.84 -6.44
C GLN A 45 -13.49 8.02 -7.79
N ARG A 46 -14.20 8.46 -8.84
CA ARG A 46 -13.59 8.78 -10.14
C ARG A 46 -12.57 9.91 -10.00
N ASN A 47 -12.94 11.00 -9.36
CA ASN A 47 -12.05 12.14 -9.10
C ASN A 47 -10.85 11.72 -8.25
N TYR A 48 -11.08 10.85 -7.26
CA TYR A 48 -10.00 10.31 -6.43
C TYR A 48 -9.00 9.48 -7.25
N MET A 49 -9.48 8.61 -8.12
CA MET A 49 -8.63 7.82 -9.02
C MET A 49 -7.81 8.72 -9.97
N GLU A 50 -8.42 9.80 -10.48
CA GLU A 50 -7.74 10.81 -11.31
C GLU A 50 -6.61 11.52 -10.52
N MET A 51 -6.86 11.87 -9.26
CA MET A 51 -5.83 12.43 -8.39
C MET A 51 -4.74 11.41 -8.08
N LEU A 52 -5.09 10.14 -7.84
CA LEU A 52 -4.13 9.04 -7.66
C LEU A 52 -3.24 8.82 -8.90
N ASP A 53 -3.69 9.16 -10.09
CA ASP A 53 -2.89 9.12 -11.30
C ASP A 53 -1.97 10.35 -11.41
N THR A 54 -2.51 11.54 -11.22
CA THR A 54 -1.87 12.80 -11.62
C THR A 54 -1.09 13.52 -10.50
N LYS A 55 -1.42 13.31 -9.22
CA LYS A 55 -0.84 14.07 -8.10
C LYS A 55 0.24 13.29 -7.35
N THR A 56 1.21 14.01 -6.79
CA THR A 56 2.28 13.43 -5.97
C THR A 56 1.80 13.10 -4.55
N VAL A 57 0.99 13.98 -3.98
CA VAL A 57 0.38 13.80 -2.65
C VAL A 57 -1.13 13.83 -2.79
N VAL A 58 -1.80 12.82 -2.26
CA VAL A 58 -3.26 12.74 -2.28
C VAL A 58 -3.79 12.54 -0.87
N VAL A 59 -4.76 13.36 -0.49
CA VAL A 59 -5.43 13.29 0.81
C VAL A 59 -6.89 12.91 0.59
N ALA A 60 -7.31 11.80 1.17
CA ALA A 60 -8.68 11.31 1.14
C ALA A 60 -9.26 11.29 2.55
N THR A 61 -10.27 12.13 2.79
CA THR A 61 -10.94 12.22 4.09
C THR A 61 -12.40 11.78 4.02
N GLY A 62 -13.05 11.61 5.17
CA GLY A 62 -14.49 11.37 5.29
C GLY A 62 -14.86 9.97 5.74
N TYR A 63 -16.11 9.62 5.60
CA TYR A 63 -16.76 8.45 6.20
C TYR A 63 -16.07 7.12 5.96
N ALA A 64 -16.19 6.22 6.93
CA ALA A 64 -15.81 4.82 6.76
C ALA A 64 -16.55 4.16 5.57
N GLY A 65 -15.91 3.20 4.92
CA GLY A 65 -16.53 2.45 3.82
C GLY A 65 -16.66 3.20 2.48
N THR A 66 -15.93 4.30 2.28
CA THR A 66 -15.89 5.08 1.04
C THR A 66 -14.76 4.72 0.09
N SER A 67 -13.99 3.69 0.40
CA SER A 67 -12.86 3.16 -0.39
C SER A 67 -11.57 3.98 -0.34
N LYS A 68 -11.38 4.83 0.71
CA LYS A 68 -10.17 5.65 0.86
C LYS A 68 -8.88 4.84 0.80
N THR A 69 -8.81 3.71 1.49
CA THR A 69 -7.65 2.81 1.53
C THR A 69 -7.71 1.75 0.43
N PHE A 70 -8.92 1.30 0.04
CA PHE A 70 -9.12 0.26 -0.97
C PHE A 70 -8.59 0.66 -2.35
N LEU A 71 -8.94 1.84 -2.84
CA LEU A 71 -8.58 2.29 -4.19
C LEU A 71 -7.05 2.44 -4.36
N PRO A 72 -6.34 3.16 -3.49
CA PRO A 72 -4.89 3.30 -3.65
C PRO A 72 -4.16 1.97 -3.47
N THR A 73 -4.61 1.10 -2.54
CA THR A 73 -4.01 -0.23 -2.36
C THR A 73 -4.18 -1.09 -3.60
N SER A 74 -5.37 -1.10 -4.20
CA SER A 74 -5.66 -1.88 -5.40
C SER A 74 -4.85 -1.39 -6.61
N ILE A 75 -4.78 -0.07 -6.81
CA ILE A 75 -4.02 0.54 -7.90
C ILE A 75 -2.51 0.28 -7.72
N ALA A 76 -1.99 0.48 -6.51
CA ALA A 76 -0.58 0.23 -6.20
C ALA A 76 -0.20 -1.24 -6.43
N ALA A 77 -1.07 -2.19 -6.06
CA ALA A 77 -0.85 -3.60 -6.32
C ALA A 77 -0.76 -3.92 -7.82
N ASP A 78 -1.62 -3.30 -8.65
CA ASP A 78 -1.57 -3.46 -10.10
C ASP A 78 -0.31 -2.84 -10.70
N LEU A 79 0.11 -1.66 -10.22
CA LEU A 79 1.34 -1.01 -10.63
C LEU A 79 2.58 -1.83 -10.25
N LEU A 80 2.60 -2.43 -9.05
CA LEU A 80 3.67 -3.31 -8.60
C LEU A 80 3.75 -4.57 -9.47
N ARG A 81 2.61 -5.22 -9.72
CA ARG A 81 2.51 -6.39 -10.58
C ARG A 81 2.99 -6.14 -12.01
N THR A 82 2.75 -4.94 -12.53
CA THR A 82 3.18 -4.51 -13.88
C THR A 82 4.56 -3.86 -13.90
N ASN A 83 5.30 -3.89 -12.78
CA ASN A 83 6.64 -3.30 -12.60
C ASN A 83 6.70 -1.78 -12.89
N LYS A 84 5.59 -1.07 -12.74
CA LYS A 84 5.54 0.40 -12.86
C LYS A 84 5.99 1.12 -11.61
N ILE A 85 5.92 0.45 -10.46
CA ILE A 85 6.54 0.86 -9.20
C ILE A 85 7.35 -0.30 -8.63
N LYS A 86 8.28 0.00 -7.73
CA LYS A 86 9.14 -1.02 -7.10
C LYS A 86 8.64 -1.42 -5.73
N LYS A 87 7.91 -0.53 -5.05
CA LYS A 87 7.55 -0.76 -3.65
C LYS A 87 6.20 -0.16 -3.28
N ILE A 88 5.48 -0.86 -2.41
CA ILE A 88 4.32 -0.34 -1.68
C ILE A 88 4.71 -0.26 -0.21
N ILE A 89 4.53 0.91 0.39
CA ILE A 89 4.87 1.16 1.79
C ILE A 89 3.59 1.55 2.52
N PHE A 90 3.21 0.76 3.50
CA PHE A 90 2.09 1.09 4.39
C PHE A 90 2.63 1.72 5.67
N CYS A 91 2.05 2.84 6.06
CA CYS A 91 2.31 3.51 7.31
C CYS A 91 1.00 3.67 8.09
N ARG A 92 1.09 3.68 9.41
CA ARG A 92 -0.04 3.97 10.30
C ARG A 92 0.50 4.68 11.55
N PRO A 93 -0.23 5.66 12.11
CA PRO A 93 0.12 6.25 13.41
C PRO A 93 0.16 5.18 14.50
N ALA A 94 1.10 5.33 15.43
CA ALA A 94 1.10 4.52 16.64
C ALA A 94 -0.02 5.04 17.56
N ILE A 95 -1.15 4.35 17.57
CA ILE A 95 -2.24 4.67 18.52
C ILE A 95 -1.71 4.43 19.92
N SER A 96 -1.78 5.44 20.79
CA SER A 96 -1.24 5.43 22.14
C SER A 96 -1.79 4.30 23.03
N ASN A 97 -2.89 3.67 22.64
CA ASN A 97 -3.51 2.53 23.35
C ASN A 97 -3.04 1.15 22.85
N SER A 98 -2.32 1.05 21.75
CA SER A 98 -1.77 -0.21 21.26
C SER A 98 -0.40 -0.55 21.86
N LYS A 99 -0.29 -0.53 23.20
CA LYS A 99 0.89 -1.06 23.91
C LYS A 99 1.16 -2.54 23.63
N THR A 100 0.30 -3.19 22.87
CA THR A 100 0.33 -4.62 22.55
C THR A 100 1.12 -4.98 21.29
N LEU A 101 1.36 -4.05 20.37
CA LEU A 101 2.02 -4.37 19.08
C LEU A 101 3.52 -4.68 19.21
N GLY A 102 4.18 -4.28 20.29
CA GLY A 102 5.59 -4.63 20.58
C GLY A 102 5.80 -6.06 21.10
N LEU A 103 4.73 -6.77 21.47
CA LEU A 103 4.78 -8.07 22.16
C LEU A 103 4.45 -9.26 21.24
N PHE A 104 4.20 -9.07 19.96
CA PHE A 104 3.99 -10.21 19.07
C PHE A 104 5.31 -10.98 18.90
N SER A 105 5.33 -12.21 19.40
CA SER A 105 6.34 -13.21 19.06
C SER A 105 6.12 -13.64 17.61
N GLY A 106 7.18 -13.78 16.83
CA GLY A 106 7.11 -14.19 15.44
C GLY A 106 8.24 -13.59 14.61
N ASP A 107 8.42 -14.12 13.41
CA ASP A 107 9.39 -13.58 12.48
C ASP A 107 8.91 -12.23 11.88
N LYS A 108 9.77 -11.58 11.09
CA LYS A 108 9.48 -10.28 10.47
C LYS A 108 8.24 -10.34 9.55
N THR A 109 8.04 -11.47 8.88
CA THR A 109 6.94 -11.68 7.92
C THR A 109 5.61 -11.82 8.65
N GLU A 110 5.56 -12.62 9.72
CA GLU A 110 4.37 -12.81 10.55
C GLU A 110 3.91 -11.49 11.18
N LYS A 111 4.84 -10.71 11.72
CA LYS A 111 4.53 -9.36 12.24
C LYS A 111 3.99 -8.42 11.17
N MET A 112 4.55 -8.49 9.97
CA MET A 112 4.13 -7.65 8.85
C MET A 112 2.71 -8.00 8.40
N GLU A 113 2.34 -9.29 8.36
CA GLU A 113 0.98 -9.72 8.01
C GLU A 113 -0.07 -9.20 9.00
N VAL A 114 0.24 -9.16 10.29
CA VAL A 114 -0.67 -8.59 11.30
C VAL A 114 -0.91 -7.10 11.04
N TRP A 115 0.14 -6.34 10.77
CA TRP A 115 0.01 -4.90 10.50
C TRP A 115 -0.66 -4.59 9.16
N LEU A 116 -0.46 -5.45 8.17
CA LEU A 116 -1.11 -5.33 6.86
C LEU A 116 -2.51 -5.95 6.83
N SER A 117 -2.99 -6.53 7.93
CA SER A 117 -4.28 -7.24 7.98
C SER A 117 -5.46 -6.49 7.35
N PRO A 118 -5.62 -5.16 7.49
CA PRO A 118 -6.70 -4.41 6.84
C PRO A 118 -6.62 -4.39 5.31
N VAL A 119 -5.41 -4.53 4.74
CA VAL A 119 -5.16 -4.43 3.30
C VAL A 119 -4.74 -5.76 2.67
N ILE A 120 -4.44 -6.78 3.48
CA ILE A 120 -3.92 -8.08 3.02
C ILE A 120 -4.88 -8.77 2.05
N GLN A 121 -6.18 -8.66 2.28
CA GLN A 121 -7.20 -9.24 1.41
C GLN A 121 -7.18 -8.57 0.03
N ILE A 122 -7.07 -7.25 -0.01
CA ILE A 122 -6.99 -6.46 -1.25
C ILE A 122 -5.73 -6.86 -2.04
N LEU A 123 -4.59 -6.92 -1.36
CA LEU A 123 -3.32 -7.32 -1.96
C LEU A 123 -3.39 -8.75 -2.51
N ARG A 124 -4.00 -9.68 -1.76
CA ARG A 124 -4.16 -11.08 -2.18
C ARG A 124 -5.05 -11.20 -3.42
N GLU A 125 -6.12 -10.44 -3.49
CA GLU A 125 -7.02 -10.40 -4.65
C GLU A 125 -6.33 -9.85 -5.90
N ARG A 126 -5.45 -8.84 -5.74
CA ARG A 126 -4.78 -8.19 -6.88
C ARG A 126 -3.50 -8.87 -7.33
N LEU A 127 -2.74 -9.47 -6.44
CA LEU A 127 -1.45 -10.11 -6.73
C LEU A 127 -1.55 -11.63 -6.84
N GLY A 128 -2.65 -12.23 -6.35
CA GLY A 128 -2.73 -13.66 -6.09
C GLY A 128 -1.94 -14.06 -4.84
N ALA A 129 -2.24 -15.23 -4.25
CA ALA A 129 -1.58 -15.68 -3.02
C ALA A 129 -0.05 -15.82 -3.19
N GLY A 130 0.41 -16.46 -4.26
CA GLY A 130 1.83 -16.62 -4.53
C GLY A 130 2.56 -15.33 -4.85
N GLY A 131 1.92 -14.41 -5.60
CA GLY A 131 2.48 -13.09 -5.90
C GLY A 131 2.65 -12.23 -4.64
N LEU A 132 1.68 -12.26 -3.74
CA LEU A 132 1.75 -11.57 -2.46
C LEU A 132 2.88 -12.13 -1.58
N GLU A 133 3.00 -13.45 -1.46
CA GLU A 133 4.07 -14.09 -0.68
C GLU A 133 5.46 -13.69 -1.20
N VAL A 134 5.65 -13.70 -2.51
CA VAL A 134 6.91 -13.27 -3.14
C VAL A 134 7.18 -11.80 -2.85
N ALA A 135 6.18 -10.91 -3.00
CA ALA A 135 6.33 -9.49 -2.77
C ALA A 135 6.69 -9.16 -1.31
N LEU A 136 6.09 -9.87 -0.33
CA LEU A 136 6.43 -9.73 1.09
C LEU A 136 7.86 -10.20 1.37
N LYS A 137 8.27 -11.37 0.86
CA LYS A 137 9.64 -11.91 1.04
C LYS A 137 10.72 -11.02 0.41
N ARG A 138 10.41 -10.35 -0.69
CA ARG A 138 11.33 -9.43 -1.37
C ARG A 138 11.32 -8.03 -0.79
N GLU A 139 10.47 -7.77 0.19
CA GLU A 139 10.21 -6.44 0.73
C GLU A 139 9.74 -5.43 -0.34
N ASP A 140 9.10 -5.92 -1.41
CA ASP A 140 8.40 -5.08 -2.38
C ASP A 140 7.11 -4.48 -1.76
N ILE A 141 6.59 -5.11 -0.70
CA ILE A 141 5.51 -4.61 0.15
C ILE A 141 6.01 -4.62 1.59
N VAL A 142 5.96 -3.46 2.24
CA VAL A 142 6.42 -3.32 3.63
C VAL A 142 5.44 -2.50 4.47
N TYR A 143 5.37 -2.80 5.76
CA TYR A 143 4.85 -1.90 6.77
C TYR A 143 6.01 -1.12 7.38
N GLN A 144 5.91 0.21 7.39
CA GLN A 144 6.93 1.10 7.93
C GLN A 144 6.36 1.87 9.13
N PRO A 145 6.77 1.53 10.36
CA PRO A 145 6.40 2.33 11.54
C PRO A 145 6.91 3.78 11.38
N LEU A 146 6.10 4.75 11.79
CA LEU A 146 6.43 6.16 11.63
C LEU A 146 7.71 6.58 12.36
N GLU A 147 8.01 5.93 13.48
CA GLU A 147 9.21 6.19 14.28
C GLU A 147 10.49 5.88 13.51
N THR A 148 10.42 4.96 12.55
CA THR A 148 11.56 4.47 11.77
C THR A 148 11.70 5.16 10.42
N VAL A 149 10.79 6.07 10.05
CA VAL A 149 10.83 6.80 8.76
C VAL A 149 12.00 7.78 8.66
N LYS A 150 12.70 8.07 9.76
CA LYS A 150 13.83 9.02 9.77
C LYS A 150 15.00 8.55 8.89
N GLY A 151 15.49 9.46 8.03
CA GLY A 151 16.76 9.30 7.31
C GLY A 151 16.69 8.62 5.95
N SER A 152 15.56 8.06 5.52
CA SER A 152 15.39 7.43 4.20
C SER A 152 14.50 8.26 3.28
N SER A 153 14.79 8.24 1.98
CA SER A 153 13.88 8.72 0.95
C SER A 153 13.19 7.53 0.28
N PHE A 154 11.91 7.67 0.02
CA PHE A 154 11.11 6.65 -0.67
C PHE A 154 11.14 6.94 -2.17
N ASN A 155 11.83 6.12 -2.95
CA ASN A 155 11.91 6.23 -4.40
C ASN A 155 11.11 5.12 -5.08
N ASP A 156 10.56 5.39 -6.25
CA ASP A 156 9.78 4.43 -7.06
C ASP A 156 8.67 3.73 -6.24
N SER A 157 8.03 4.46 -5.31
CA SER A 157 7.19 3.87 -4.27
C SER A 157 5.83 4.55 -4.16
N TRP A 158 4.81 3.76 -3.81
CA TRP A 158 3.54 4.27 -3.31
C TRP A 158 3.49 4.11 -1.79
N ILE A 159 3.37 5.23 -1.09
CA ILE A 159 3.30 5.29 0.36
C ILE A 159 1.84 5.53 0.75
N ILE A 160 1.21 4.57 1.41
CA ILE A 160 -0.19 4.64 1.85
C ILE A 160 -0.20 4.76 3.36
N VAL A 161 -0.64 5.91 3.82
CA VAL A 161 -0.78 6.25 5.25
C VAL A 161 -2.24 6.11 5.62
N ASP A 162 -2.56 5.04 6.33
CA ASP A 162 -3.91 4.73 6.81
C ASP A 162 -4.12 5.29 8.23
N GLU A 163 -5.37 5.56 8.62
CA GLU A 163 -5.73 6.24 9.89
C GLU A 163 -4.98 7.57 10.07
N ALA A 164 -4.85 8.31 8.97
CA ALA A 164 -4.03 9.52 8.94
C ALA A 164 -4.58 10.68 9.79
N GLU A 165 -5.83 10.58 10.27
CA GLU A 165 -6.44 11.52 11.23
C GLU A 165 -5.65 11.64 12.54
N ASP A 166 -4.97 10.56 12.95
CA ASP A 166 -4.20 10.51 14.19
C ASP A 166 -2.72 10.90 14.02
N LEU A 167 -2.34 11.43 12.84
CA LEU A 167 -1.03 12.00 12.64
C LEU A 167 -0.91 13.37 13.31
N THR A 168 0.20 13.58 13.99
CA THR A 168 0.63 14.92 14.40
C THR A 168 1.14 15.73 13.22
N VAL A 169 1.19 17.05 13.37
CA VAL A 169 1.75 17.95 12.35
C VAL A 169 3.21 17.60 12.01
N ASP A 170 4.01 17.22 13.02
CA ASP A 170 5.41 16.86 12.82
C ASP A 170 5.59 15.53 12.07
N GLU A 171 4.70 14.56 12.28
CA GLU A 171 4.70 13.32 11.54
C GLU A 171 4.35 13.54 10.06
N VAL A 172 3.33 14.35 9.77
CA VAL A 172 3.00 14.72 8.40
C VAL A 172 4.17 15.40 7.70
N LYS A 173 4.83 16.36 8.34
CA LYS A 173 6.03 17.04 7.80
C LYS A 173 7.16 16.03 7.54
N LYS A 174 7.41 15.11 8.47
CA LYS A 174 8.42 14.06 8.32
C LYS A 174 8.13 13.16 7.14
N LEU A 175 6.88 12.73 6.96
CA LEU A 175 6.46 11.86 5.87
C LEU A 175 6.63 12.56 4.51
N ILE A 176 6.05 13.76 4.34
CA ILE A 176 6.09 14.49 3.07
C ILE A 176 7.53 14.77 2.63
N THR A 177 8.42 15.10 3.56
CA THR A 177 9.84 15.36 3.26
C THR A 177 10.63 14.09 2.89
N ARG A 178 10.04 12.90 2.94
CA ARG A 178 10.64 11.62 2.54
C ARG A 178 10.21 11.17 1.16
N ILE A 179 9.26 11.85 0.52
CA ILE A 179 8.86 11.53 -0.85
C ILE A 179 10.07 11.72 -1.76
N GLY A 180 10.50 10.64 -2.40
CA GLY A 180 11.62 10.62 -3.33
C GLY A 180 11.14 10.66 -4.78
N LYS A 181 12.08 10.38 -5.68
CA LYS A 181 11.83 10.37 -7.11
C LYS A 181 10.78 9.30 -7.47
N ASP A 182 9.89 9.62 -8.40
CA ASP A 182 8.87 8.74 -8.95
C ASP A 182 7.98 8.06 -7.89
N SER A 183 7.73 8.81 -6.79
CA SER A 183 6.96 8.30 -5.66
C SER A 183 5.72 9.14 -5.38
N LYS A 184 4.74 8.49 -4.75
CA LYS A 184 3.45 9.07 -4.41
C LYS A 184 3.11 8.78 -2.96
N MET A 185 2.53 9.76 -2.26
CA MET A 185 2.07 9.59 -0.89
C MET A 185 0.57 9.83 -0.80
N ILE A 186 -0.13 8.89 -0.17
CA ILE A 186 -1.56 8.92 0.00
C ILE A 186 -1.88 8.91 1.49
N PHE A 187 -2.62 9.91 1.96
CA PHE A 187 -3.16 9.97 3.31
C PHE A 187 -4.64 9.61 3.26
N ALA A 188 -5.03 8.57 3.99
CA ALA A 188 -6.41 8.13 4.12
C ALA A 188 -6.82 8.19 5.59
N GLY A 189 -7.91 8.92 5.91
CA GLY A 189 -8.34 9.09 7.28
C GLY A 189 -9.71 9.73 7.41
N ASP A 190 -10.22 9.80 8.64
CA ASP A 190 -11.46 10.48 8.98
C ASP A 190 -11.21 11.51 10.09
N ILE A 191 -11.11 12.78 9.73
CA ILE A 191 -10.81 13.87 10.68
C ILE A 191 -11.80 13.91 11.86
N THR A 192 -13.01 13.41 11.66
CA THR A 192 -14.05 13.39 12.72
C THR A 192 -13.77 12.36 13.79
N GLN A 193 -12.99 11.32 13.46
CA GLN A 193 -12.66 10.18 14.33
C GLN A 193 -11.29 10.34 15.02
N SER A 194 -10.57 11.45 14.81
CA SER A 194 -9.27 11.65 15.44
C SER A 194 -9.33 11.58 16.97
N GLU A 195 -8.48 10.75 17.55
CA GLU A 195 -8.27 10.59 19.01
C GLU A 195 -7.16 11.51 19.55
N LEU A 196 -6.55 12.33 18.70
CA LEU A 196 -5.48 13.24 19.10
C LEU A 196 -5.98 14.31 20.07
N LYS A 197 -5.24 14.48 21.16
CA LYS A 197 -5.46 15.59 22.12
C LYS A 197 -4.95 16.95 21.61
N GLY A 198 -4.40 17.02 20.41
CA GLY A 198 -3.76 18.19 19.81
C GLY A 198 -4.23 18.48 18.39
N ALA A 199 -3.48 19.32 17.68
CA ALA A 199 -3.77 19.68 16.31
C ALA A 199 -3.57 18.46 15.38
N SER A 200 -4.60 18.07 14.63
CA SER A 200 -4.52 17.03 13.61
C SER A 200 -3.57 17.46 12.48
N GLY A 201 -2.58 16.63 12.20
CA GLY A 201 -1.66 16.83 11.09
C GLY A 201 -2.37 16.78 9.74
N LEU A 202 -3.40 15.96 9.60
CA LEU A 202 -4.18 15.86 8.38
C LEU A 202 -4.97 17.17 8.12
N LYS A 203 -5.63 17.71 9.14
CA LYS A 203 -6.30 19.01 9.04
C LYS A 203 -5.30 20.13 8.74
N TRP A 204 -4.15 20.14 9.43
CA TRP A 204 -3.09 21.11 9.16
C TRP A 204 -2.62 21.04 7.70
N LEU A 205 -2.46 19.86 7.12
CA LEU A 205 -2.03 19.67 5.74
C LEU A 205 -3.02 20.27 4.73
N ILE A 206 -4.33 20.07 4.97
CA ILE A 206 -5.39 20.63 4.15
C ILE A 206 -5.34 22.18 4.19
N ASP A 207 -5.27 22.74 5.40
CA ASP A 207 -5.22 24.18 5.61
C ASP A 207 -3.90 24.79 5.05
N PHE A 208 -2.78 24.08 5.18
CA PHE A 208 -1.50 24.47 4.63
C PHE A 208 -1.54 24.54 3.10
N ASN A 209 -2.08 23.50 2.45
CA ASN A 209 -2.25 23.52 0.99
C ASN A 209 -3.12 24.68 0.52
N ALA A 210 -4.24 24.95 1.20
CA ALA A 210 -5.13 26.04 0.84
C ALA A 210 -4.41 27.41 0.91
N ARG A 211 -3.59 27.64 1.95
CA ARG A 211 -2.82 28.88 2.11
C ARG A 211 -1.70 29.04 1.07
N HIS A 212 -1.07 27.94 0.65
CA HIS A 212 0.12 27.98 -0.22
C HIS A 212 -0.14 27.56 -1.66
N GLN A 213 -1.41 27.26 -2.03
CA GLN A 213 -1.86 26.93 -3.38
C GLN A 213 -1.06 25.77 -4.04
N LEU A 214 -0.81 24.71 -3.30
CA LEU A 214 -0.01 23.57 -3.76
C LEU A 214 -0.79 22.59 -4.67
N GLY A 215 -1.95 22.99 -5.20
CA GLY A 215 -2.87 22.14 -5.94
C GLY A 215 -2.31 21.51 -7.21
N GLU A 216 -1.16 21.97 -7.72
CA GLU A 216 -0.47 21.32 -8.83
C GLU A 216 0.00 19.91 -8.44
N HIS A 217 0.56 19.74 -7.25
CA HIS A 217 1.14 18.50 -6.75
C HIS A 217 0.27 17.78 -5.73
N PHE A 218 -0.70 18.47 -5.12
CA PHE A 218 -1.55 17.96 -4.05
C PHE A 218 -3.00 17.82 -4.52
N GLY A 219 -3.59 16.67 -4.28
CA GLY A 219 -5.01 16.38 -4.51
C GLY A 219 -5.75 16.16 -3.18
N PHE A 220 -6.97 16.67 -3.08
CA PHE A 220 -7.81 16.53 -1.89
C PHE A 220 -9.20 16.06 -2.29
N VAL A 221 -9.65 14.98 -1.68
CA VAL A 221 -11.01 14.47 -1.83
C VAL A 221 -11.62 14.25 -0.45
N ASP A 222 -12.85 14.75 -0.28
CA ASP A 222 -13.60 14.59 0.97
C ASP A 222 -14.87 13.78 0.72
N PHE A 223 -14.92 12.56 1.25
CA PHE A 223 -16.04 11.63 1.19
C PHE A 223 -17.02 11.90 2.33
N ASN A 224 -17.51 13.12 2.44
CA ASN A 224 -18.40 13.60 3.51
C ASN A 224 -19.88 13.45 3.21
N ASN A 225 -20.26 12.86 2.07
CA ASN A 225 -21.65 12.58 1.73
C ASN A 225 -21.97 11.11 2.01
N THR A 226 -23.14 10.86 2.63
CA THR A 226 -23.60 9.50 2.90
C THR A 226 -23.78 8.63 1.64
N ASN A 227 -23.93 9.26 0.47
CA ASN A 227 -23.97 8.57 -0.82
C ASN A 227 -22.60 8.08 -1.28
N ASP A 228 -21.51 8.55 -0.67
CA ASP A 228 -20.16 8.09 -0.96
C ASP A 228 -19.86 6.72 -0.30
N ILE A 229 -20.68 6.31 0.68
CA ILE A 229 -20.52 5.04 1.41
C ILE A 229 -20.92 3.89 0.50
N VAL A 230 -19.95 3.03 0.16
CA VAL A 230 -20.11 1.86 -0.71
C VAL A 230 -20.16 0.58 0.13
N ARG A 231 -21.24 0.43 0.88
CA ARG A 231 -21.55 -0.72 1.74
C ARG A 231 -23.00 -1.13 1.56
N SER A 232 -23.38 -2.30 2.10
CA SER A 232 -24.78 -2.71 2.15
C SER A 232 -25.63 -1.64 2.86
N GLU A 233 -26.91 -1.56 2.52
CA GLU A 233 -27.79 -0.53 3.06
C GLU A 233 -27.86 -0.57 4.61
N ALA A 234 -27.85 -1.76 5.20
CA ALA A 234 -27.83 -1.91 6.66
C ALA A 234 -26.57 -1.30 7.29
N VAL A 235 -25.38 -1.59 6.73
CA VAL A 235 -24.10 -1.06 7.21
C VAL A 235 -24.03 0.46 6.97
N LYS A 236 -24.52 0.93 5.83
CA LYS A 236 -24.59 2.36 5.52
C LYS A 236 -25.43 3.10 6.56
N ARG A 237 -26.63 2.61 6.87
CA ARG A 237 -27.50 3.20 7.90
C ARG A 237 -26.84 3.22 9.28
N PHE A 238 -26.16 2.13 9.64
CA PHE A 238 -25.43 2.05 10.90
C PHE A 238 -24.34 3.12 10.99
N ILE A 239 -23.50 3.27 9.95
CA ILE A 239 -22.45 4.31 9.90
C ILE A 239 -23.07 5.71 10.04
N ILE A 240 -24.20 5.99 9.35
CA ILE A 240 -24.88 7.28 9.44
C ILE A 240 -25.37 7.57 10.87
N CYS A 241 -25.89 6.56 11.57
CA CYS A 241 -26.33 6.73 12.96
C CYS A 241 -25.14 7.01 13.90
N LEU A 242 -24.05 6.26 13.78
CA LEU A 242 -22.83 6.49 14.57
C LEU A 242 -22.30 7.93 14.41
N GLU A 243 -22.26 8.42 13.18
CA GLU A 243 -21.80 9.79 12.90
C GLU A 243 -22.70 10.87 13.49
N ARG A 244 -24.02 10.62 13.55
CA ARG A 244 -24.97 11.54 14.21
C ARG A 244 -24.72 11.60 15.71
N ASP A 245 -24.56 10.44 16.34
CA ASP A 245 -24.32 10.34 17.77
C ASP A 245 -22.99 11.02 18.13
N ALA A 246 -21.92 10.74 17.40
CA ALA A 246 -20.61 11.37 17.62
C ALA A 246 -20.60 12.91 17.47
N ARG A 247 -21.53 13.47 16.65
CA ARG A 247 -21.70 14.94 16.54
C ARG A 247 -22.45 15.51 17.72
N ASN A 248 -23.45 14.79 18.23
CA ASN A 248 -24.25 15.22 19.39
C ASN A 248 -23.42 15.22 20.68
N ASP A 249 -22.48 14.25 20.83
CA ASP A 249 -21.59 14.15 21.99
C ASP A 249 -20.50 15.25 22.01
N LYS A 250 -20.23 15.90 20.89
CA LYS A 250 -19.26 17.00 20.77
C LYS A 250 -19.87 18.40 20.81
N ALA A 251 -21.22 18.50 20.86
CA ALA A 251 -21.97 19.76 20.95
C ALA A 251 -22.35 20.10 22.38
#